data_dc723e87291b49aa39cabbe7256a066c
#
_entry.id   dc723e87291b49aa39cabbe7256a066c
#
_cell.length_a   1.000
_cell.length_b   1.000
_cell.length_c   1.000
_cell.angle_alpha   90.00
_cell.angle_beta   90.00
_cell.angle_gamma   90.00
#
_symmetry.space_group_name_H-M   'P 1'
#
loop_
_entity.id
_entity.type
_entity.pdbx_description
1 polymer ?
#
loop_
_entity_poly.entity_id
_entity_poly.type
_entity_poly.pdbx_seq_one_letter_code
_entity_poly.pdbx_strand_id
1 'polypeptide(L)'
;MQIFKDRDGREWQVVLNVYQMKRVRAALGVDLINVIELDKDGQVRVDMIDKIANDPCLLVDILWVLVQDQARTLNVTDEQFGTALAGDAIENATKAFLDELVDFFPGAKRLFLQKAVGLARKFGGEWNETLKKALEDPELEKRVRESMNSYTSSPESSV
;
A
#
# COMPACT_ATOMS: atom_id res chain seq x y z
N MET A 1 -0.56 3.24 12.68
CA MET A 1 -0.12 1.88 13.07
C MET A 1 -1.30 0.94 13.04
N GLN A 2 -1.17 -0.15 12.32
CA GLN A 2 -2.18 -1.20 12.25
C GLN A 2 -1.63 -2.49 12.87
N ILE A 3 -2.50 -3.37 13.33
CA ILE A 3 -2.12 -4.65 13.95
C ILE A 3 -2.90 -5.76 13.28
N PHE A 4 -2.23 -6.89 13.04
CA PHE A 4 -2.89 -8.11 12.64
C PHE A 4 -2.34 -9.30 13.43
N LYS A 5 -3.10 -10.39 13.47
CA LYS A 5 -2.67 -11.66 14.09
C LYS A 5 -2.43 -12.71 13.01
N ASP A 6 -1.37 -13.49 13.20
CA ASP A 6 -1.14 -14.68 12.37
C ASP A 6 -1.90 -15.90 12.92
N ARG A 7 -1.80 -17.03 12.23
CA ARG A 7 -2.49 -18.29 12.63
C ARG A 7 -1.98 -18.87 13.96
N ASP A 8 -0.77 -18.50 14.36
CA ASP A 8 -0.19 -18.94 15.64
C ASP A 8 -0.53 -17.98 16.79
N GLY A 9 -1.37 -16.98 16.54
CA GLY A 9 -1.84 -16.02 17.53
C GLY A 9 -0.85 -14.91 17.84
N ARG A 10 0.25 -14.79 17.09
CA ARG A 10 1.21 -13.69 17.25
C ARG A 10 0.64 -12.41 16.69
N GLU A 11 0.86 -11.31 17.41
CA GLU A 11 0.48 -9.99 16.95
C GLU A 11 1.65 -9.31 16.24
N TRP A 12 1.37 -8.73 15.08
CA TRP A 12 2.32 -8.01 14.27
C TRP A 12 1.87 -6.58 14.08
N GLN A 13 2.78 -5.64 14.27
CA GLN A 13 2.51 -4.22 14.07
C GLN A 13 3.02 -3.80 12.70
N VAL A 14 2.14 -3.20 11.90
CA VAL A 14 2.47 -2.60 10.61
C VAL A 14 2.60 -1.10 10.79
N VAL A 15 3.79 -0.58 10.53
CA VAL A 15 4.08 0.86 10.59
C VAL A 15 4.74 1.27 9.29
N LEU A 16 4.17 2.27 8.63
CA LEU A 16 4.75 2.85 7.42
C LEU A 16 5.21 4.28 7.68
N ASN A 17 6.46 4.51 7.38
CA ASN A 17 7.09 5.82 7.32
C ASN A 17 8.12 5.82 6.19
N VAL A 18 8.73 6.95 5.92
CA VAL A 18 9.70 7.06 4.82
C VAL A 18 10.88 6.09 4.97
N TYR A 19 11.34 5.88 6.19
CA TYR A 19 12.44 4.94 6.45
C TYR A 19 12.06 3.50 6.09
N GLN A 20 10.88 3.05 6.51
CA GLN A 20 10.39 1.72 6.17
C GLN A 20 10.16 1.56 4.67
N MET A 21 9.64 2.58 4.01
CA MET A 21 9.45 2.56 2.56
C MET A 21 10.79 2.47 1.80
N LYS A 22 11.83 3.13 2.31
CA LYS A 22 13.19 2.99 1.77
C LYS A 22 13.71 1.56 1.93
N ARG A 23 13.46 0.91 3.07
CA ARG A 23 13.84 -0.49 3.31
C ARG A 23 13.17 -1.43 2.33
N VAL A 24 11.87 -1.27 2.12
CA VAL A 24 11.10 -2.07 1.16
C VAL A 24 11.66 -1.88 -0.25
N ARG A 25 11.91 -0.65 -0.65
CA ARG A 25 12.47 -0.36 -1.98
C ARG A 25 13.87 -0.96 -2.16
N ALA A 26 14.72 -0.86 -1.16
CA ALA A 26 16.08 -1.43 -1.21
C ALA A 26 16.07 -2.96 -1.27
N ALA A 27 15.16 -3.61 -0.51
CA ALA A 27 15.08 -5.06 -0.44
C ALA A 27 14.35 -5.71 -1.63
N LEU A 28 13.29 -5.07 -2.12
CA LEU A 28 12.36 -5.67 -3.08
C LEU A 28 12.22 -4.91 -4.40
N GLY A 29 12.78 -3.70 -4.50
CA GLY A 29 12.58 -2.84 -5.66
C GLY A 29 11.15 -2.26 -5.76
N VAL A 30 10.34 -2.37 -4.71
CA VAL A 30 8.96 -1.89 -4.66
C VAL A 30 8.91 -0.48 -4.11
N ASP A 31 8.36 0.45 -4.88
CA ASP A 31 8.23 1.86 -4.49
C ASP A 31 6.83 2.15 -3.94
N LEU A 32 6.70 2.10 -2.63
CA LEU A 32 5.44 2.37 -1.93
C LEU A 32 5.09 3.86 -1.86
N ILE A 33 6.02 4.75 -2.14
CA ILE A 33 5.77 6.19 -2.16
C ILE A 33 5.00 6.59 -3.42
N ASN A 34 5.29 5.94 -4.54
CA ASN A 34 4.69 6.21 -5.84
C ASN A 34 3.58 5.21 -6.22
N VAL A 35 2.76 4.82 -5.26
CA VAL A 35 1.60 3.92 -5.51
C VAL A 35 0.49 4.60 -6.31
N ILE A 36 0.47 5.92 -6.34
CA ILE A 36 -0.37 6.72 -7.22
C ILE A 36 0.52 7.31 -8.30
N GLU A 37 0.23 6.98 -9.55
CA GLU A 37 0.99 7.45 -10.71
C GLU A 37 0.07 8.16 -11.70
N LEU A 38 0.64 9.07 -12.49
CA LEU A 38 -0.02 9.63 -13.66
C LEU A 38 0.51 8.95 -14.90
N ASP A 39 -0.39 8.48 -15.76
CA ASP A 39 0.00 7.95 -17.06
C ASP A 39 0.27 9.08 -18.08
N LYS A 40 0.60 8.69 -19.31
CA LYS A 40 0.93 9.64 -20.40
C LYS A 40 -0.23 10.58 -20.73
N ASP A 41 -1.46 10.14 -20.49
CA ASP A 41 -2.68 10.90 -20.74
C ASP A 41 -3.12 11.73 -19.52
N GLY A 42 -2.32 11.71 -18.45
CA GLY A 42 -2.61 12.41 -17.20
C GLY A 42 -3.66 11.73 -16.34
N GLN A 43 -3.98 10.47 -16.60
CA GLN A 43 -4.90 9.69 -15.78
C GLN A 43 -4.21 9.11 -14.56
N VAL A 44 -4.92 9.07 -13.45
CA VAL A 44 -4.41 8.52 -12.19
C VAL A 44 -4.47 6.99 -12.24
N ARG A 45 -3.34 6.36 -11.91
CA ARG A 45 -3.19 4.90 -11.87
C ARG A 45 -2.77 4.43 -10.49
N VAL A 46 -3.27 3.26 -10.12
CA VAL A 46 -2.98 2.61 -8.83
C VAL A 46 -2.59 1.14 -9.04
N ASP A 47 -1.86 0.85 -10.10
CA ASP A 47 -1.49 -0.51 -10.50
C ASP A 47 -0.72 -1.26 -9.41
N MET A 48 0.11 -0.56 -8.64
CA MET A 48 0.85 -1.16 -7.52
C MET A 48 -0.07 -1.61 -6.39
N ILE A 49 -1.12 -0.85 -6.09
CA ILE A 49 -2.14 -1.22 -5.09
C ILE A 49 -2.85 -2.51 -5.51
N ASP A 50 -3.26 -2.57 -6.77
CA ASP A 50 -3.89 -3.76 -7.34
C ASP A 50 -2.97 -4.97 -7.27
N LYS A 51 -1.72 -4.81 -7.65
CA LYS A 51 -0.71 -5.87 -7.61
C LYS A 51 -0.50 -6.39 -6.18
N ILE A 52 -0.35 -5.51 -5.21
CA ILE A 52 -0.17 -5.90 -3.80
C ILE A 52 -1.41 -6.61 -3.27
N ALA A 53 -2.60 -6.10 -3.58
CA ALA A 53 -3.86 -6.68 -3.10
C ALA A 53 -4.14 -8.08 -3.67
N ASN A 54 -3.65 -8.38 -4.87
CA ASN A 54 -3.91 -9.65 -5.56
C ASN A 54 -2.72 -10.61 -5.61
N ASP A 55 -1.56 -10.23 -5.07
CA ASP A 55 -0.38 -11.08 -4.98
C ASP A 55 0.01 -11.28 -3.51
N PRO A 56 -0.46 -12.38 -2.88
CA PRO A 56 -0.12 -12.66 -1.48
C PRO A 56 1.38 -12.83 -1.24
N CYS A 57 2.13 -13.34 -2.21
CA CYS A 57 3.58 -13.51 -2.07
C CYS A 57 4.28 -12.15 -1.97
N LEU A 58 3.90 -11.22 -2.84
CA LEU A 58 4.43 -9.86 -2.79
C LEU A 58 4.07 -9.16 -1.48
N LEU A 59 2.83 -9.28 -1.04
CA LEU A 59 2.38 -8.71 0.23
C LEU A 59 3.19 -9.26 1.41
N VAL A 60 3.38 -10.58 1.48
CA VAL A 60 4.15 -11.23 2.56
C VAL A 60 5.60 -10.80 2.53
N ASP A 61 6.22 -10.66 1.36
CA ASP A 61 7.59 -10.16 1.23
C ASP A 61 7.71 -8.72 1.76
N ILE A 62 6.76 -7.86 1.42
CA ILE A 62 6.71 -6.48 1.95
C ILE A 62 6.56 -6.49 3.47
N LEU A 63 5.58 -7.22 3.97
CA LEU A 63 5.33 -7.32 5.41
C LEU A 63 6.55 -7.86 6.16
N TRP A 64 7.24 -8.86 5.61
CA TRP A 64 8.45 -9.40 6.22
C TRP A 64 9.52 -8.32 6.42
N VAL A 65 9.76 -7.48 5.42
CA VAL A 65 10.69 -6.35 5.56
C VAL A 65 10.27 -5.41 6.69
N LEU A 66 8.97 -5.15 6.82
CA LEU A 66 8.45 -4.22 7.84
C LEU A 66 8.50 -4.78 9.26
N VAL A 67 8.39 -6.09 9.43
CA VAL A 67 8.30 -6.72 10.76
C VAL A 67 9.58 -7.43 11.20
N GLN A 68 10.67 -7.32 10.47
CA GLN A 68 11.93 -8.04 10.76
C GLN A 68 12.43 -7.86 12.19
N ASP A 69 12.32 -6.64 12.74
CA ASP A 69 12.78 -6.38 14.10
C ASP A 69 11.89 -7.07 15.14
N GLN A 70 10.59 -7.08 14.90
CA GLN A 70 9.64 -7.83 15.74
C GLN A 70 9.88 -9.34 15.64
N ALA A 71 10.14 -9.84 14.43
CA ALA A 71 10.43 -11.25 14.19
C ALA A 71 11.68 -11.70 14.95
N ARG A 72 12.73 -10.90 14.98
CA ARG A 72 13.95 -11.19 15.78
C ARG A 72 13.63 -11.29 17.27
N THR A 73 12.84 -10.37 17.79
CA THR A 73 12.43 -10.38 19.19
C THR A 73 11.60 -11.62 19.55
N LEU A 74 10.75 -12.07 18.62
CA LEU A 74 9.88 -13.25 18.80
C LEU A 74 10.54 -14.57 18.39
N ASN A 75 11.79 -14.55 17.89
CA ASN A 75 12.49 -15.69 17.31
C ASN A 75 11.69 -16.38 16.18
N VAL A 76 11.10 -15.59 15.30
CA VAL A 76 10.33 -16.07 14.14
C VAL A 76 11.17 -15.95 12.89
N THR A 77 11.28 -17.02 12.14
CA THR A 77 11.96 -17.04 10.83
C THR A 77 11.01 -16.60 9.72
N ASP A 78 11.57 -16.26 8.56
CA ASP A 78 10.83 -15.93 7.35
C ASP A 78 9.86 -17.06 6.96
N GLU A 79 10.32 -18.31 7.01
CA GLU A 79 9.49 -19.47 6.74
C GLU A 79 8.32 -19.59 7.71
N GLN A 80 8.57 -19.42 9.00
CA GLN A 80 7.52 -19.47 10.03
C GLN A 80 6.51 -18.34 9.86
N PHE A 81 6.98 -17.15 9.52
CA PHE A 81 6.11 -16.01 9.27
C PHE A 81 5.19 -16.26 8.06
N GLY A 82 5.76 -16.67 6.93
CA GLY A 82 4.98 -16.96 5.73
C GLY A 82 4.01 -18.12 5.91
N THR A 83 4.42 -19.18 6.63
CA THR A 83 3.56 -20.34 6.91
C THR A 83 2.35 -19.97 7.78
N ALA A 84 2.52 -19.02 8.68
CA ALA A 84 1.43 -18.57 9.57
C ALA A 84 0.46 -17.57 8.90
N LEU A 85 0.75 -17.13 7.68
CA LEU A 85 -0.11 -16.22 6.92
C LEU A 85 -0.90 -16.99 5.86
N ALA A 86 -2.05 -17.51 6.27
CA ALA A 86 -2.97 -18.23 5.38
C ALA A 86 -4.42 -17.99 5.86
N GLY A 87 -5.39 -18.17 4.97
CA GLY A 87 -6.80 -17.99 5.28
C GLY A 87 -7.10 -16.58 5.80
N ASP A 88 -7.79 -16.49 6.92
CA ASP A 88 -8.17 -15.20 7.51
C ASP A 88 -6.97 -14.36 7.93
N ALA A 89 -5.85 -14.98 8.28
CA ALA A 89 -4.64 -14.27 8.69
C ALA A 89 -4.04 -13.44 7.53
N ILE A 90 -3.99 -13.97 6.31
CA ILE A 90 -3.49 -13.21 5.16
C ILE A 90 -4.47 -12.09 4.76
N GLU A 91 -5.76 -12.32 4.90
CA GLU A 91 -6.78 -11.31 4.65
C GLU A 91 -6.67 -10.14 5.64
N ASN A 92 -6.52 -10.46 6.92
CA ASN A 92 -6.31 -9.46 7.98
C ASN A 92 -5.00 -8.69 7.82
N ALA A 93 -3.94 -9.37 7.41
CA ALA A 93 -2.66 -8.75 7.11
C ALA A 93 -2.74 -7.79 5.91
N THR A 94 -3.44 -8.20 4.85
CA THR A 94 -3.71 -7.36 3.68
C THR A 94 -4.46 -6.09 4.07
N LYS A 95 -5.51 -6.25 4.87
CA LYS A 95 -6.30 -5.13 5.38
C LYS A 95 -5.44 -4.18 6.21
N ALA A 96 -4.68 -4.70 7.15
CA ALA A 96 -3.82 -3.90 8.01
C ALA A 96 -2.78 -3.12 7.20
N PHE A 97 -2.16 -3.76 6.21
CA PHE A 97 -1.18 -3.11 5.34
C PHE A 97 -1.80 -1.99 4.50
N LEU A 98 -2.94 -2.26 3.85
CA LEU A 98 -3.60 -1.27 2.99
C LEU A 98 -4.13 -0.09 3.81
N ASP A 99 -4.67 -0.32 4.99
CA ASP A 99 -5.11 0.76 5.88
C ASP A 99 -3.92 1.64 6.32
N GLU A 100 -2.79 1.04 6.68
CA GLU A 100 -1.59 1.79 7.05
C GLU A 100 -1.02 2.57 5.87
N LEU A 101 -1.04 1.99 4.67
CA LEU A 101 -0.59 2.65 3.46
C LEU A 101 -1.46 3.88 3.13
N VAL A 102 -2.77 3.75 3.26
CA VAL A 102 -3.71 4.86 3.09
C VAL A 102 -3.42 5.98 4.09
N ASP A 103 -3.22 5.62 5.36
CA ASP A 103 -2.98 6.59 6.44
C ASP A 103 -1.65 7.36 6.28
N PHE A 104 -0.70 6.78 5.57
CA PHE A 104 0.57 7.44 5.29
C PHE A 104 0.41 8.69 4.40
N PHE A 105 -0.51 8.67 3.44
CA PHE A 105 -0.68 9.75 2.48
C PHE A 105 -1.57 10.86 3.01
N PRO A 106 -1.20 12.15 2.81
CA PRO A 106 -2.04 13.27 3.21
C PRO A 106 -3.04 13.69 2.13
N GLY A 107 -4.06 14.44 2.55
CA GLY A 107 -4.93 15.23 1.66
C GLY A 107 -5.67 14.41 0.60
N ALA A 108 -5.65 14.89 -0.64
CA ALA A 108 -6.38 14.31 -1.75
C ALA A 108 -5.90 12.89 -2.11
N LYS A 109 -4.61 12.60 -1.94
CA LYS A 109 -4.05 11.26 -2.14
C LYS A 109 -4.65 10.24 -1.19
N ARG A 110 -4.80 10.61 0.10
CA ARG A 110 -5.46 9.74 1.09
C ARG A 110 -6.90 9.46 0.70
N LEU A 111 -7.68 10.47 0.33
CA LEU A 111 -9.07 10.31 -0.08
C LEU A 111 -9.20 9.40 -1.30
N PHE A 112 -8.34 9.58 -2.29
CA PHE A 112 -8.31 8.73 -3.48
C PHE A 112 -8.01 7.27 -3.13
N LEU A 113 -6.98 7.04 -2.30
CA LEU A 113 -6.60 5.69 -1.88
C LEU A 113 -7.66 5.03 -1.00
N GLN A 114 -8.32 5.78 -0.12
CA GLN A 114 -9.44 5.25 0.66
C GLN A 114 -10.55 4.75 -0.24
N LYS A 115 -10.90 5.51 -1.27
CA LYS A 115 -11.91 5.10 -2.26
C LYS A 115 -11.46 3.88 -3.05
N ALA A 116 -10.21 3.87 -3.53
CA ALA A 116 -9.64 2.76 -4.29
C ALA A 116 -9.62 1.45 -3.47
N VAL A 117 -9.14 1.49 -2.25
CA VAL A 117 -9.07 0.33 -1.36
C VAL A 117 -10.48 -0.14 -0.97
N GLY A 118 -11.39 0.78 -0.68
CA GLY A 118 -12.78 0.46 -0.36
C GLY A 118 -13.49 -0.26 -1.50
N LEU A 119 -13.31 0.20 -2.74
CA LEU A 119 -13.87 -0.46 -3.92
C LEU A 119 -13.23 -1.82 -4.20
N ALA A 120 -11.91 -1.94 -4.05
CA ALA A 120 -11.20 -3.21 -4.22
C ALA A 120 -11.73 -4.27 -3.25
N ARG A 121 -11.97 -3.90 -1.99
CA ARG A 121 -12.56 -4.80 -0.98
C ARG A 121 -13.99 -5.20 -1.32
N LYS A 122 -14.81 -4.25 -1.77
CA LYS A 122 -16.22 -4.47 -2.11
C LYS A 122 -16.38 -5.45 -3.28
N PHE A 123 -15.48 -5.40 -4.26
CA PHE A 123 -15.54 -6.21 -5.47
C PHE A 123 -14.54 -7.39 -5.48
N GLY A 124 -13.99 -7.77 -4.30
CA GLY A 124 -13.09 -8.90 -4.19
C GLY A 124 -11.71 -8.69 -4.83
N GLY A 125 -11.30 -7.44 -5.02
CA GLY A 125 -10.00 -7.10 -5.61
C GLY A 125 -9.93 -7.23 -7.13
N GLU A 126 -11.04 -7.48 -7.80
CA GLU A 126 -11.08 -7.50 -9.26
C GLU A 126 -11.14 -6.07 -9.82
N TRP A 127 -10.03 -5.63 -10.41
CA TRP A 127 -9.90 -4.35 -11.09
C TRP A 127 -10.40 -4.49 -12.53
N ASN A 128 -11.72 -4.56 -12.69
CA ASN A 128 -12.34 -4.55 -14.00
C ASN A 128 -12.69 -3.12 -14.46
N GLU A 129 -13.18 -2.98 -15.69
CA GLU A 129 -13.58 -1.69 -16.25
C GLU A 129 -14.63 -0.97 -15.40
N THR A 130 -15.50 -1.70 -14.71
CA THR A 130 -16.52 -1.14 -13.82
C THR A 130 -15.88 -0.45 -12.60
N LEU A 131 -14.87 -1.09 -11.99
CA LEU A 131 -14.09 -0.52 -10.90
C LEU A 131 -13.31 0.71 -11.33
N LYS A 132 -12.67 0.65 -12.50
CA LYS A 132 -11.96 1.80 -13.06
C LYS A 132 -12.90 2.98 -13.26
N LYS A 133 -14.08 2.76 -13.82
CA LYS A 133 -15.10 3.81 -13.99
C LYS A 133 -15.59 4.36 -12.66
N ALA A 134 -15.78 3.52 -11.64
CA ALA A 134 -16.18 3.96 -10.31
C ALA A 134 -15.14 4.81 -9.61
N LEU A 135 -13.86 4.63 -9.94
CA LEU A 135 -12.75 5.45 -9.46
C LEU A 135 -12.58 6.76 -10.24
N GLU A 136 -13.18 6.86 -11.44
CA GLU A 136 -13.17 8.07 -12.25
C GLU A 136 -14.13 9.12 -11.65
N ASP A 137 -13.71 9.75 -10.57
CA ASP A 137 -14.33 10.97 -10.04
C ASP A 137 -13.51 12.16 -10.55
N PRO A 138 -14.02 12.96 -11.51
CA PRO A 138 -13.24 14.04 -12.12
C PRO A 138 -12.75 15.08 -11.12
N GLU A 139 -13.51 15.36 -10.08
CA GLU A 139 -13.16 16.32 -9.04
C GLU A 139 -12.00 15.79 -8.18
N LEU A 140 -12.08 14.53 -7.76
CA LEU A 140 -11.05 13.89 -6.95
C LEU A 140 -9.77 13.68 -7.75
N GLU A 141 -9.87 13.23 -8.99
CA GLU A 141 -8.72 13.08 -9.89
C GLU A 141 -8.01 14.42 -10.13
N LYS A 142 -8.77 15.48 -10.33
CA LYS A 142 -8.22 16.83 -10.50
C LYS A 142 -7.42 17.25 -9.26
N ARG A 143 -7.97 17.03 -8.06
CA ARG A 143 -7.30 17.37 -6.80
C ARG A 143 -6.02 16.56 -6.59
N VAL A 144 -6.04 15.26 -6.92
CA VAL A 144 -4.84 14.39 -6.86
C VAL A 144 -3.79 14.87 -7.86
N ARG A 145 -4.18 15.17 -9.08
CA ARG A 145 -3.29 15.65 -10.14
C ARG A 145 -2.64 16.97 -9.76
N GLU A 146 -3.41 17.91 -9.23
CA GLU A 146 -2.90 19.21 -8.74
C GLU A 146 -1.92 19.01 -7.57
N SER A 147 -2.23 18.12 -6.64
CA SER A 147 -1.36 17.77 -5.53
C SER A 147 -0.02 17.18 -6.00
N MET A 148 -0.03 16.32 -7.01
CA MET A 148 1.19 15.74 -7.57
C MET A 148 2.02 16.77 -8.35
N ASN A 149 1.38 17.62 -9.12
CA ASN A 149 2.05 18.66 -9.89
C ASN A 149 2.70 19.74 -9.00
N SER A 150 2.16 20.01 -7.83
CA SER A 150 2.74 20.98 -6.90
C SER A 150 4.12 20.56 -6.37
N TYR A 151 4.43 19.25 -6.35
CA TYR A 151 5.74 18.75 -5.97
C TYR A 151 6.76 18.84 -7.12
N THR A 152 6.30 18.83 -8.37
CA THR A 152 7.19 18.94 -9.54
C THR A 152 7.43 20.38 -9.97
N SER A 153 6.56 21.30 -9.57
CA SER A 153 6.65 22.73 -9.88
C SER A 153 7.24 23.56 -8.75
N SER A 154 7.82 22.96 -7.72
CA SER A 154 8.65 23.71 -6.78
C SER A 154 9.75 24.40 -7.59
N PRO A 155 9.81 25.74 -7.59
CA PRO A 155 10.91 26.40 -8.24
C PRO A 155 12.17 25.87 -7.57
N GLU A 156 13.07 25.28 -8.35
CA GLU A 156 14.43 25.14 -7.90
C GLU A 156 14.83 26.51 -7.39
N SER A 157 15.08 26.61 -6.10
CA SER A 157 15.72 27.79 -5.59
C SER A 157 17.12 27.77 -6.17
N SER A 158 17.22 28.26 -7.39
CA SER A 158 18.50 28.64 -7.97
C SER A 158 19.01 29.80 -7.14
N VAL A 159 19.87 29.48 -6.27
CA VAL A 159 20.74 30.48 -5.69
C VAL A 159 21.77 30.86 -6.72
#